data_c6971b01de71e5967cc2a4112fad888f
#
_entry.id   c6971b01de71e5967cc2a4112fad888f
#
_cell.length_a   1.000
_cell.length_b   1.000
_cell.length_c   1.000
_cell.angle_alpha   90.00
_cell.angle_beta   90.00
_cell.angle_gamma   90.00
#
_symmetry.space_group_name_H-M   'P 1'
#
loop_
_entity.id
_entity.type
_entity.pdbx_description
1 polymer ?
#
loop_
_entity_poly.entity_id
_entity_poly.type
_entity_poly.pdbx_seq_one_letter_code
_entity_poly.pdbx_strand_id
1 'polypeptide(L)'
;IVSTIVGNVERDEIKKISNAKPENLKAYDLVLQGLECHKRSSVSAENNKKALSLFTQATELDPSYARAFAWKTCSLANNAEWFQDEMPEGWMQDAFASVNRAMELDPNDPEAHRIMGAIKLMFEGDMEKAIFHHEKAIEICPSDTYHIARYAILLCYLGEPDRALVEIERAMRIDPFCSELVLETSGMCYYLLGEYEKAISSFKKMQIDTRTSLFYKAACLQKLEQKDFANNVLELAYNESGMSIEKFVTTQFFQDEAMKNSLTNTLEGITA
;
A
#
# COMPACT_ATOMS: atom_id res chain seq x y z
N ILE A 1 7.20 -5.86 -28.19
CA ILE A 1 6.26 -4.70 -28.10
C ILE A 1 6.02 -4.38 -26.62
N VAL A 2 5.68 -5.36 -25.75
CA VAL A 2 5.46 -5.10 -24.30
C VAL A 2 6.72 -4.59 -23.62
N SER A 3 7.88 -5.21 -23.87
CA SER A 3 9.17 -4.72 -23.34
C SER A 3 9.55 -3.32 -23.83
N THR A 4 9.07 -2.92 -25.00
CA THR A 4 9.30 -1.58 -25.58
C THR A 4 8.35 -0.55 -24.95
N ILE A 5 7.14 -0.94 -24.57
CA ILE A 5 6.16 -0.06 -23.92
C ILE A 5 6.56 0.16 -22.46
N VAL A 6 6.88 -0.89 -21.71
CA VAL A 6 7.39 -0.79 -20.33
C VAL A 6 8.68 0.03 -20.30
N GLY A 7 9.63 -0.24 -21.20
CA GLY A 7 10.86 0.54 -21.29
C GLY A 7 10.65 2.00 -21.74
N ASN A 8 9.56 2.34 -22.41
CA ASN A 8 9.23 3.74 -22.75
C ASN A 8 8.53 4.45 -21.59
N VAL A 9 7.67 3.76 -20.85
CA VAL A 9 7.04 4.30 -19.62
C VAL A 9 8.12 4.55 -18.56
N GLU A 10 9.01 3.59 -18.32
CA GLU A 10 10.15 3.79 -17.43
C GLU A 10 11.09 4.91 -17.92
N ARG A 11 11.33 5.04 -19.23
CA ARG A 11 12.12 6.15 -19.78
C ARG A 11 11.46 7.51 -19.68
N ASP A 12 10.14 7.58 -19.81
CA ASP A 12 9.40 8.84 -19.65
C ASP A 12 9.27 9.23 -18.19
N GLU A 13 9.17 8.26 -17.28
CA GLU A 13 9.32 8.48 -15.84
C GLU A 13 10.76 8.87 -15.48
N ILE A 14 11.76 8.18 -16.02
CA ILE A 14 13.18 8.54 -15.87
C ILE A 14 13.44 9.95 -16.45
N LYS A 15 12.82 10.35 -17.54
CA LYS A 15 12.94 11.72 -18.08
C LYS A 15 12.23 12.75 -17.23
N LYS A 16 11.06 12.43 -16.65
CA LYS A 16 10.39 13.31 -15.67
C LYS A 16 11.21 13.42 -14.39
N ILE A 17 11.78 12.30 -13.91
CA ILE A 17 12.74 12.24 -12.81
C ILE A 17 14.04 12.99 -13.17
N SER A 18 14.45 13.01 -14.44
CA SER A 18 15.67 13.71 -14.89
C SER A 18 15.55 15.23 -14.89
N ASN A 19 14.35 15.78 -14.84
CA ASN A 19 14.13 17.22 -14.69
C ASN A 19 14.19 17.68 -13.22
N ALA A 20 13.99 16.74 -12.27
CA ALA A 20 14.23 16.91 -10.83
C ALA A 20 15.42 16.03 -10.42
N LYS A 21 16.58 16.19 -11.07
CA LYS A 21 17.78 15.41 -10.71
C LYS A 21 18.17 15.74 -9.29
N PRO A 22 18.26 14.74 -8.39
CA PRO A 22 18.89 14.96 -7.11
C PRO A 22 20.32 15.45 -7.35
N GLU A 23 20.75 16.49 -6.64
CA GLU A 23 22.09 17.04 -6.74
C GLU A 23 23.14 15.99 -6.41
N ASN A 24 22.73 14.93 -5.69
CA ASN A 24 23.57 13.86 -5.22
C ASN A 24 23.12 12.48 -5.76
N LEU A 25 23.89 11.94 -6.74
CA LEU A 25 23.64 10.60 -7.30
C LEU A 25 23.63 9.47 -6.26
N LYS A 26 24.38 9.63 -5.14
CA LYS A 26 24.35 8.64 -4.06
C LYS A 26 23.03 8.63 -3.32
N ALA A 27 22.39 9.79 -3.14
CA ALA A 27 21.05 9.85 -2.56
C ALA A 27 20.02 9.15 -3.45
N TYR A 28 20.14 9.30 -4.76
CA TYR A 28 19.31 8.59 -5.73
C TYR A 28 19.47 7.07 -5.63
N ASP A 29 20.72 6.57 -5.57
CA ASP A 29 21.01 5.13 -5.42
C ASP A 29 20.44 4.57 -4.12
N LEU A 30 20.52 5.33 -3.02
CA LEU A 30 19.92 4.94 -1.74
C LEU A 30 18.39 4.82 -1.82
N VAL A 31 17.75 5.74 -2.53
CA VAL A 31 16.29 5.65 -2.78
C VAL A 31 15.95 4.42 -3.59
N LEU A 32 16.68 4.10 -4.66
CA LEU A 32 16.44 2.89 -5.45
C LEU A 32 16.60 1.60 -4.61
N GLN A 33 17.65 1.50 -3.81
CA GLN A 33 17.86 0.38 -2.90
C GLN A 33 16.74 0.29 -1.84
N GLY A 34 16.31 1.44 -1.32
CA GLY A 34 15.19 1.54 -0.40
C GLY A 34 13.89 1.03 -1.01
N LEU A 35 13.61 1.36 -2.27
CA LEU A 35 12.44 0.89 -3.01
C LEU A 35 12.42 -0.64 -3.18
N GLU A 36 13.57 -1.26 -3.48
CA GLU A 36 13.66 -2.73 -3.57
C GLU A 36 13.32 -3.42 -2.23
N CYS A 37 13.76 -2.83 -1.12
CA CYS A 37 13.36 -3.31 0.21
C CYS A 37 11.89 -3.02 0.50
N HIS A 38 11.39 -1.83 0.14
CA HIS A 38 10.02 -1.40 0.39
C HIS A 38 8.98 -2.28 -0.33
N LYS A 39 9.25 -2.74 -1.55
CA LYS A 39 8.39 -3.70 -2.27
C LYS A 39 8.12 -4.98 -1.47
N ARG A 40 8.98 -5.34 -0.54
CA ARG A 40 8.90 -6.53 0.33
C ARG A 40 8.48 -6.21 1.77
N SER A 41 8.18 -4.95 2.06
CA SER A 41 7.85 -4.52 3.44
C SER A 41 6.50 -5.06 3.93
N SER A 42 5.59 -5.43 3.03
CA SER A 42 4.31 -6.05 3.38
C SER A 42 4.42 -7.48 3.91
N VAL A 43 5.57 -8.13 3.67
CA VAL A 43 5.84 -9.52 4.12
C VAL A 43 7.04 -9.61 5.07
N SER A 44 7.78 -8.53 5.34
CA SER A 44 8.97 -8.55 6.17
C SER A 44 9.20 -7.22 6.88
N ALA A 45 9.09 -7.25 8.19
CA ALA A 45 9.43 -6.14 9.08
C ALA A 45 10.89 -5.69 8.90
N GLU A 46 11.82 -6.64 8.72
CA GLU A 46 13.24 -6.35 8.50
C GLU A 46 13.45 -5.54 7.22
N ASN A 47 12.77 -5.92 6.13
CA ASN A 47 12.84 -5.15 4.87
C ASN A 47 12.34 -3.73 5.04
N ASN A 48 11.29 -3.50 5.85
CA ASN A 48 10.81 -2.14 6.11
C ASN A 48 11.81 -1.32 6.94
N LYS A 49 12.42 -1.91 7.98
CA LYS A 49 13.49 -1.23 8.76
C LYS A 49 14.66 -0.84 7.87
N LYS A 50 15.07 -1.73 6.95
CA LYS A 50 16.15 -1.45 5.99
C LYS A 50 15.77 -0.34 5.02
N ALA A 51 14.56 -0.36 4.47
CA ALA A 51 14.06 0.70 3.59
C ALA A 51 14.06 2.06 4.29
N LEU A 52 13.54 2.14 5.53
CA LEU A 52 13.54 3.36 6.33
C LEU A 52 14.94 3.91 6.55
N SER A 53 15.91 3.04 6.87
CA SER A 53 17.31 3.46 7.05
C SER A 53 17.89 4.06 5.76
N LEU A 54 17.63 3.44 4.61
CA LEU A 54 18.12 3.90 3.32
C LEU A 54 17.50 5.25 2.91
N PHE A 55 16.20 5.42 3.10
CA PHE A 55 15.53 6.68 2.81
C PHE A 55 15.98 7.80 3.78
N THR A 56 16.20 7.49 5.05
CA THR A 56 16.74 8.45 6.02
C THR A 56 18.12 8.93 5.59
N GLN A 57 19.03 8.03 5.25
CA GLN A 57 20.34 8.38 4.72
C GLN A 57 20.25 9.23 3.44
N ALA A 58 19.29 8.93 2.56
CA ALA A 58 19.08 9.72 1.35
C ALA A 58 18.65 11.16 1.67
N THR A 59 17.76 11.37 2.66
CA THR A 59 17.34 12.71 3.08
C THR A 59 18.46 13.53 3.75
N GLU A 60 19.37 12.85 4.44
CA GLU A 60 20.55 13.48 5.04
C GLU A 60 21.59 13.88 3.99
N LEU A 61 21.75 13.03 2.99
CA LEU A 61 22.74 13.21 1.93
C LEU A 61 22.32 14.27 0.91
N ASP A 62 21.03 14.34 0.59
CA ASP A 62 20.43 15.35 -0.29
C ASP A 62 19.13 15.90 0.31
N PRO A 63 19.20 16.98 1.11
CA PRO A 63 18.03 17.61 1.72
C PRO A 63 17.07 18.30 0.73
N SER A 64 17.42 18.32 -0.58
CA SER A 64 16.58 18.85 -1.65
C SER A 64 15.81 17.76 -2.41
N TYR A 65 16.05 16.48 -2.12
CA TYR A 65 15.45 15.38 -2.84
C TYR A 65 14.06 15.01 -2.28
N ALA A 66 13.00 15.61 -2.84
CA ALA A 66 11.61 15.46 -2.40
C ALA A 66 11.19 14.00 -2.21
N ARG A 67 11.52 13.14 -3.18
CA ARG A 67 11.11 11.72 -3.20
C ARG A 67 11.72 10.91 -2.05
N ALA A 68 12.91 11.26 -1.58
CA ALA A 68 13.52 10.61 -0.42
C ALA A 68 12.69 10.87 0.86
N PHE A 69 12.21 12.10 1.05
CA PHE A 69 11.32 12.45 2.17
C PHE A 69 9.97 11.76 2.07
N ALA A 70 9.37 11.67 0.88
CA ALA A 70 8.12 10.97 0.66
C ALA A 70 8.24 9.48 1.07
N TRP A 71 9.25 8.77 0.56
CA TRP A 71 9.46 7.36 0.90
C TRP A 71 9.88 7.12 2.35
N LYS A 72 10.64 8.03 2.96
CA LYS A 72 10.91 8.00 4.41
C LYS A 72 9.60 7.98 5.20
N THR A 73 8.66 8.86 4.86
CA THR A 73 7.33 8.91 5.48
C THR A 73 6.57 7.60 5.33
N CYS A 74 6.53 7.03 4.10
CA CYS A 74 5.86 5.76 3.84
C CYS A 74 6.43 4.62 4.70
N SER A 75 7.76 4.55 4.80
CA SER A 75 8.42 3.52 5.61
C SER A 75 8.24 3.74 7.12
N LEU A 76 8.13 4.98 7.60
CA LEU A 76 7.78 5.27 8.99
C LEU A 76 6.38 4.78 9.33
N ALA A 77 5.38 5.06 8.48
CA ALA A 77 4.02 4.59 8.68
C ALA A 77 3.94 3.06 8.68
N ASN A 78 4.58 2.40 7.71
CA ASN A 78 4.64 0.93 7.68
C ASN A 78 5.38 0.37 8.90
N ASN A 79 6.41 1.05 9.40
CA ASN A 79 7.15 0.60 10.59
C ASN A 79 6.28 0.63 11.83
N ALA A 80 5.40 1.63 11.95
CA ALA A 80 4.44 1.71 13.04
C ALA A 80 3.44 0.54 13.04
N GLU A 81 3.03 0.03 11.87
CA GLU A 81 2.19 -1.16 11.79
C GLU A 81 2.89 -2.43 12.34
N TRP A 82 4.21 -2.58 12.08
CA TRP A 82 4.97 -3.74 12.54
C TRP A 82 5.41 -3.64 14.01
N PHE A 83 5.80 -2.42 14.44
CA PHE A 83 6.53 -2.18 15.68
C PHE A 83 5.90 -1.04 16.50
N GLN A 84 4.58 -0.98 16.58
CA GLN A 84 3.85 0.11 17.22
C GLN A 84 4.42 0.48 18.61
N ASP A 85 4.72 -0.52 19.44
CA ASP A 85 5.21 -0.34 20.80
C ASP A 85 6.72 0.01 20.88
N GLU A 86 7.45 -0.14 19.76
CA GLU A 86 8.88 0.13 19.65
C GLU A 86 9.17 1.46 18.92
N MET A 87 8.13 2.17 18.45
CA MET A 87 8.33 3.41 17.72
C MET A 87 8.90 4.49 18.63
N PRO A 88 9.93 5.22 18.19
CA PRO A 88 10.52 6.28 18.99
C PRO A 88 9.50 7.40 19.24
N GLU A 89 9.62 8.08 20.39
CA GLU A 89 8.82 9.25 20.68
C GLU A 89 9.00 10.29 19.55
N GLY A 90 7.90 10.88 19.09
CA GLY A 90 7.93 11.88 18.03
C GLY A 90 7.98 11.33 16.58
N TRP A 91 7.94 10.01 16.37
CA TRP A 91 7.98 9.42 15.02
C TRP A 91 6.87 9.95 14.10
N MET A 92 5.69 10.19 14.66
CA MET A 92 4.54 10.72 13.89
C MET A 92 4.82 12.15 13.42
N GLN A 93 5.37 12.98 14.29
CA GLN A 93 5.80 14.35 13.94
C GLN A 93 6.89 14.32 12.85
N ASP A 94 7.83 13.39 12.92
CA ASP A 94 8.86 13.21 11.87
C ASP A 94 8.23 12.76 10.54
N ALA A 95 7.25 11.87 10.56
CA ALA A 95 6.51 11.46 9.37
C ALA A 95 5.78 12.66 8.72
N PHE A 96 5.05 13.46 9.51
CA PHE A 96 4.37 14.66 9.02
C PHE A 96 5.36 15.71 8.49
N ALA A 97 6.45 15.97 9.21
CA ALA A 97 7.49 16.91 8.78
C ALA A 97 8.11 16.46 7.45
N SER A 98 8.38 15.15 7.30
CA SER A 98 8.97 14.59 6.09
C SER A 98 8.04 14.71 4.88
N VAL A 99 6.76 14.38 4.99
CA VAL A 99 5.83 14.49 3.85
C VAL A 99 5.55 15.95 3.49
N ASN A 100 5.43 16.84 4.47
CA ASN A 100 5.30 18.28 4.20
C ASN A 100 6.54 18.81 3.48
N ARG A 101 7.74 18.39 3.91
CA ARG A 101 8.97 18.75 3.23
C ARG A 101 9.03 18.25 1.79
N ALA A 102 8.56 17.03 1.52
CA ALA A 102 8.45 16.51 0.16
C ALA A 102 7.55 17.41 -0.71
N MET A 103 6.38 17.79 -0.19
CA MET A 103 5.42 18.66 -0.89
C MET A 103 5.94 20.09 -1.11
N GLU A 104 6.74 20.63 -0.18
CA GLU A 104 7.40 21.93 -0.36
C GLU A 104 8.47 21.91 -1.43
N LEU A 105 9.25 20.81 -1.51
CA LEU A 105 10.33 20.65 -2.48
C LEU A 105 9.82 20.38 -3.90
N ASP A 106 8.79 19.55 -4.03
CA ASP A 106 8.11 19.28 -5.29
C ASP A 106 6.59 19.12 -5.10
N PRO A 107 5.82 20.21 -5.29
CA PRO A 107 4.36 20.17 -5.17
C PRO A 107 3.66 19.32 -6.25
N ASN A 108 4.39 18.83 -7.25
CA ASN A 108 3.87 17.98 -8.32
C ASN A 108 4.47 16.55 -8.28
N ASP A 109 5.15 16.16 -7.20
CA ASP A 109 5.58 14.76 -7.06
C ASP A 109 4.36 13.88 -6.77
N PRO A 110 4.01 12.92 -7.67
CA PRO A 110 2.83 12.07 -7.49
C PRO A 110 2.95 11.16 -6.27
N GLU A 111 4.18 10.77 -5.91
CA GLU A 111 4.41 9.92 -4.75
C GLU A 111 4.19 10.68 -3.43
N ALA A 112 4.63 11.94 -3.38
CA ALA A 112 4.37 12.80 -2.22
C ALA A 112 2.85 13.02 -2.03
N HIS A 113 2.10 13.22 -3.11
CA HIS A 113 0.64 13.30 -3.07
C HIS A 113 0.02 11.99 -2.56
N ARG A 114 0.38 10.84 -3.12
CA ARG A 114 -0.13 9.54 -2.68
C ARG A 114 0.13 9.30 -1.19
N ILE A 115 1.32 9.62 -0.73
CA ILE A 115 1.71 9.43 0.69
C ILE A 115 0.96 10.41 1.59
N MET A 116 0.81 11.67 1.15
CA MET A 116 0.00 12.65 1.89
C MET A 116 -1.46 12.15 2.01
N GLY A 117 -2.04 11.59 0.95
CA GLY A 117 -3.37 10.98 0.99
C GLY A 117 -3.47 9.86 2.03
N ALA A 118 -2.49 8.97 2.09
CA ALA A 118 -2.44 7.92 3.09
C ALA A 118 -2.33 8.48 4.52
N ILE A 119 -1.49 9.50 4.74
CA ILE A 119 -1.36 10.19 6.04
C ILE A 119 -2.67 10.84 6.46
N LYS A 120 -3.38 11.52 5.54
CA LYS A 120 -4.68 12.14 5.83
C LYS A 120 -5.72 11.10 6.25
N LEU A 121 -5.72 9.94 5.59
CA LEU A 121 -6.60 8.83 5.96
C LEU A 121 -6.25 8.24 7.34
N MET A 122 -5.00 7.82 7.50
CA MET A 122 -4.57 6.98 8.62
C MET A 122 -4.51 7.74 9.96
N PHE A 123 -4.09 9.01 9.95
CA PHE A 123 -3.80 9.77 11.17
C PHE A 123 -4.78 10.91 11.42
N GLU A 124 -5.40 11.47 10.39
CA GLU A 124 -6.35 12.57 10.55
C GLU A 124 -7.82 12.11 10.33
N GLY A 125 -8.05 10.95 9.72
CA GLY A 125 -9.38 10.50 9.32
C GLY A 125 -10.05 11.40 8.27
N ASP A 126 -9.25 12.26 7.59
CA ASP A 126 -9.73 13.23 6.62
C ASP A 126 -9.86 12.59 5.23
N MET A 127 -11.03 11.97 5.02
CA MET A 127 -11.34 11.24 3.78
C MET A 127 -11.33 12.15 2.55
N GLU A 128 -11.82 13.39 2.68
CA GLU A 128 -11.88 14.33 1.55
C GLU A 128 -10.48 14.69 1.05
N LYS A 129 -9.57 15.01 1.98
CA LYS A 129 -8.18 15.27 1.61
C LYS A 129 -7.46 14.01 1.13
N ALA A 130 -7.76 12.85 1.69
CA ALA A 130 -7.21 11.60 1.21
C ALA A 130 -7.58 11.35 -0.27
N ILE A 131 -8.87 11.50 -0.63
CA ILE A 131 -9.35 11.41 -2.02
C ILE A 131 -8.64 12.42 -2.91
N PHE A 132 -8.65 13.70 -2.52
CA PHE A 132 -7.99 14.77 -3.28
C PHE A 132 -6.53 14.43 -3.63
N HIS A 133 -5.77 13.98 -2.66
CA HIS A 133 -4.36 13.68 -2.86
C HIS A 133 -4.13 12.43 -3.71
N HIS A 134 -4.94 11.37 -3.55
CA HIS A 134 -4.84 10.19 -4.42
C HIS A 134 -5.24 10.50 -5.86
N GLU A 135 -6.32 11.25 -6.08
CA GLU A 135 -6.74 11.70 -7.42
C GLU A 135 -5.66 12.57 -8.06
N LYS A 136 -5.03 13.46 -7.29
CA LYS A 136 -3.92 14.30 -7.78
C LYS A 136 -2.72 13.46 -8.20
N ALA A 137 -2.37 12.44 -7.44
CA ALA A 137 -1.29 11.52 -7.82
C ALA A 137 -1.58 10.81 -9.16
N ILE A 138 -2.82 10.36 -9.38
CA ILE A 138 -3.25 9.72 -10.63
C ILE A 138 -3.34 10.73 -11.78
N GLU A 139 -3.77 11.96 -11.53
CA GLU A 139 -3.78 13.03 -12.54
C GLU A 139 -2.36 13.29 -13.08
N ILE A 140 -1.37 13.35 -12.18
CA ILE A 140 0.03 13.59 -12.53
C ILE A 140 0.64 12.39 -13.24
N CYS A 141 0.36 11.16 -12.76
CA CYS A 141 0.91 9.92 -13.31
C CYS A 141 -0.19 8.87 -13.58
N PRO A 142 -0.98 9.03 -14.67
CA PRO A 142 -2.20 8.25 -14.91
C PRO A 142 -1.95 6.78 -15.31
N SER A 143 -0.72 6.41 -15.62
CA SER A 143 -0.31 5.05 -15.98
C SER A 143 0.39 4.29 -14.84
N ASP A 144 0.58 4.91 -13.69
CA ASP A 144 1.17 4.25 -12.54
C ASP A 144 0.15 3.35 -11.84
N THR A 145 0.31 2.03 -12.03
CA THR A 145 -0.61 1.02 -11.47
C THR A 145 -0.56 0.94 -9.95
N TYR A 146 0.55 1.36 -9.34
CA TYR A 146 0.68 1.44 -7.90
C TYR A 146 -0.19 2.55 -7.30
N HIS A 147 -0.18 3.75 -7.90
CA HIS A 147 -1.05 4.85 -7.48
C HIS A 147 -2.53 4.49 -7.65
N ILE A 148 -2.88 3.87 -8.79
CA ILE A 148 -4.24 3.41 -9.06
C ILE A 148 -4.69 2.39 -8.00
N ALA A 149 -3.86 1.39 -7.67
CA ALA A 149 -4.19 0.39 -6.66
C ALA A 149 -4.35 1.02 -5.26
N ARG A 150 -3.50 1.98 -4.89
CA ARG A 150 -3.64 2.70 -3.61
C ARG A 150 -4.93 3.53 -3.53
N TYR A 151 -5.34 4.15 -4.62
CA TYR A 151 -6.64 4.83 -4.69
C TYR A 151 -7.81 3.84 -4.60
N ALA A 152 -7.71 2.70 -5.26
CA ALA A 152 -8.73 1.65 -5.17
C ALA A 152 -8.88 1.11 -3.74
N ILE A 153 -7.79 0.96 -2.97
CA ILE A 153 -7.85 0.61 -1.55
C ILE A 153 -8.61 1.68 -0.75
N LEU A 154 -8.34 2.96 -1.00
CA LEU A 154 -9.08 4.05 -0.37
C LEU A 154 -10.59 3.95 -0.69
N LEU A 155 -10.95 3.70 -1.95
CA LEU A 155 -12.36 3.51 -2.35
C LEU A 155 -13.01 2.32 -1.63
N CYS A 156 -12.27 1.22 -1.42
CA CYS A 156 -12.75 0.10 -0.61
C CYS A 156 -13.04 0.53 0.83
N TYR A 157 -12.19 1.34 1.43
CA TYR A 157 -12.41 1.86 2.79
C TYR A 157 -13.58 2.83 2.89
N LEU A 158 -13.91 3.52 1.80
CA LEU A 158 -15.09 4.39 1.67
C LEU A 158 -16.40 3.61 1.44
N GLY A 159 -16.34 2.28 1.27
CA GLY A 159 -17.50 1.47 0.94
C GLY A 159 -17.91 1.53 -0.53
N GLU A 160 -16.99 1.85 -1.41
CA GLU A 160 -17.19 1.97 -2.87
C GLU A 160 -16.43 0.89 -3.67
N PRO A 161 -16.60 -0.42 -3.33
CA PRO A 161 -15.82 -1.48 -3.97
C PRO A 161 -16.06 -1.64 -5.48
N ASP A 162 -17.25 -1.25 -5.98
CA ASP A 162 -17.54 -1.25 -7.42
C ASP A 162 -16.65 -0.25 -8.16
N ARG A 163 -16.50 0.96 -7.62
CA ARG A 163 -15.59 1.97 -8.19
C ARG A 163 -14.13 1.54 -8.08
N ALA A 164 -13.76 0.96 -6.94
CA ALA A 164 -12.43 0.41 -6.73
C ALA A 164 -12.09 -0.66 -7.79
N LEU A 165 -13.05 -1.55 -8.08
CA LEU A 165 -12.85 -2.61 -9.08
C LEU A 165 -12.65 -2.04 -10.49
N VAL A 166 -13.35 -0.98 -10.87
CA VAL A 166 -13.15 -0.28 -12.16
C VAL A 166 -11.71 0.23 -12.29
N GLU A 167 -11.16 0.84 -11.23
CA GLU A 167 -9.77 1.32 -11.23
C GLU A 167 -8.78 0.15 -11.27
N ILE A 168 -9.03 -0.93 -10.56
CA ILE A 168 -8.17 -2.13 -10.61
C ILE A 168 -8.19 -2.77 -12.00
N GLU A 169 -9.33 -2.88 -12.65
CA GLU A 169 -9.40 -3.35 -14.03
C GLU A 169 -8.66 -2.42 -15.00
N ARG A 170 -8.68 -1.11 -14.75
CA ARG A 170 -7.86 -0.15 -15.47
C ARG A 170 -6.37 -0.42 -15.27
N ALA A 171 -5.92 -0.63 -14.01
CA ALA A 171 -4.54 -0.99 -13.71
C ALA A 171 -4.09 -2.27 -14.42
N MET A 172 -4.95 -3.32 -14.43
CA MET A 172 -4.70 -4.57 -15.13
C MET A 172 -4.61 -4.43 -16.65
N ARG A 173 -5.34 -3.47 -17.25
CA ARG A 173 -5.21 -3.15 -18.69
C ARG A 173 -3.90 -2.42 -19.01
N ILE A 174 -3.40 -1.59 -18.08
CA ILE A 174 -2.13 -0.87 -18.23
C ILE A 174 -0.96 -1.84 -18.11
N ASP A 175 -0.98 -2.69 -17.08
CA ASP A 175 0.03 -3.71 -16.84
C ASP A 175 -0.62 -5.11 -16.70
N PRO A 176 -0.60 -5.94 -17.75
CA PRO A 176 -1.11 -7.32 -17.68
C PRO A 176 -0.32 -8.24 -16.76
N PHE A 177 0.91 -7.89 -16.38
CA PHE A 177 1.75 -8.63 -15.43
C PHE A 177 1.57 -8.16 -13.99
N CYS A 178 0.42 -7.68 -13.67
CA CYS A 178 -0.03 -7.12 -12.39
C CYS A 178 0.91 -7.32 -11.20
N SER A 179 1.19 -6.23 -10.50
CA SER A 179 1.89 -6.31 -9.21
C SER A 179 1.05 -7.02 -8.15
N GLU A 180 1.70 -7.55 -7.12
CA GLU A 180 1.02 -8.17 -5.96
C GLU A 180 -0.05 -7.26 -5.37
N LEU A 181 0.21 -5.95 -5.27
CA LEU A 181 -0.74 -4.97 -4.74
C LEU A 181 -2.02 -4.88 -5.59
N VAL A 182 -1.92 -4.92 -6.93
CA VAL A 182 -3.08 -4.88 -7.83
C VAL A 182 -3.92 -6.15 -7.66
N LEU A 183 -3.28 -7.32 -7.56
CA LEU A 183 -3.96 -8.60 -7.35
C LEU A 183 -4.60 -8.69 -5.97
N GLU A 184 -3.91 -8.24 -4.93
CA GLU A 184 -4.43 -8.15 -3.57
C GLU A 184 -5.66 -7.25 -3.49
N THR A 185 -5.55 -6.03 -4.06
CA THR A 185 -6.68 -5.08 -4.07
C THR A 185 -7.86 -5.62 -4.87
N SER A 186 -7.62 -6.33 -6.00
CA SER A 186 -8.67 -7.02 -6.73
C SER A 186 -9.40 -8.04 -5.85
N GLY A 187 -8.65 -8.83 -5.08
CA GLY A 187 -9.23 -9.80 -4.14
C GLY A 187 -10.06 -9.11 -3.04
N MET A 188 -9.55 -7.99 -2.51
CA MET A 188 -10.26 -7.18 -1.53
C MET A 188 -11.57 -6.61 -2.09
N CYS A 189 -11.57 -6.06 -3.32
CA CYS A 189 -12.78 -5.58 -3.99
C CYS A 189 -13.82 -6.69 -4.12
N TYR A 190 -13.44 -7.85 -4.64
CA TYR A 190 -14.36 -8.98 -4.79
C TYR A 190 -14.88 -9.51 -3.45
N TYR A 191 -14.06 -9.53 -2.39
CA TYR A 191 -14.53 -9.87 -1.04
C TYR A 191 -15.64 -8.93 -0.57
N LEU A 192 -15.44 -7.62 -0.72
CA LEU A 192 -16.40 -6.59 -0.30
C LEU A 192 -17.70 -6.62 -1.13
N LEU A 193 -17.61 -7.07 -2.40
CA LEU A 193 -18.77 -7.31 -3.28
C LEU A 193 -19.49 -8.64 -3.00
N GLY A 194 -18.97 -9.47 -2.09
CA GLY A 194 -19.52 -10.80 -1.80
C GLY A 194 -19.19 -11.86 -2.85
N GLU A 195 -18.27 -11.57 -3.77
CA GLU A 195 -17.84 -12.49 -4.86
C GLU A 195 -16.61 -13.30 -4.44
N TYR A 196 -16.79 -14.13 -3.41
CA TYR A 196 -15.69 -14.79 -2.69
C TYR A 196 -14.81 -15.71 -3.54
N GLU A 197 -15.39 -16.42 -4.52
CA GLU A 197 -14.64 -17.28 -5.45
C GLU A 197 -13.72 -16.44 -6.36
N LYS A 198 -14.19 -15.27 -6.82
CA LYS A 198 -13.37 -14.37 -7.61
C LYS A 198 -12.26 -13.75 -6.76
N ALA A 199 -12.56 -13.42 -5.50
CA ALA A 199 -11.56 -12.95 -4.55
C ALA A 199 -10.43 -13.99 -4.38
N ILE A 200 -10.79 -15.26 -4.10
CA ILE A 200 -9.82 -16.35 -4.00
C ILE A 200 -9.02 -16.51 -5.31
N SER A 201 -9.68 -16.39 -6.46
CA SER A 201 -8.99 -16.46 -7.77
C SER A 201 -7.96 -15.35 -7.95
N SER A 202 -8.25 -14.13 -7.48
CA SER A 202 -7.30 -13.01 -7.52
C SER A 202 -6.10 -13.26 -6.62
N PHE A 203 -6.33 -13.67 -5.39
CA PHE A 203 -5.25 -13.99 -4.45
C PHE A 203 -4.38 -15.18 -4.91
N LYS A 204 -4.94 -16.18 -5.60
CA LYS A 204 -4.18 -17.32 -6.14
C LYS A 204 -3.23 -16.95 -7.27
N LYS A 205 -3.39 -15.79 -7.90
CA LYS A 205 -2.47 -15.29 -8.94
C LYS A 205 -1.24 -14.62 -8.34
N MET A 206 -1.27 -14.26 -7.06
CA MET A 206 -0.14 -13.70 -6.34
C MET A 206 0.98 -14.73 -6.21
N GLN A 207 2.21 -14.30 -6.37
CA GLN A 207 3.41 -15.13 -6.17
C GLN A 207 3.79 -15.21 -4.69
N ILE A 208 3.53 -14.15 -3.95
CA ILE A 208 3.85 -14.03 -2.53
C ILE A 208 2.60 -13.55 -1.80
N ASP A 209 2.16 -14.33 -0.82
CA ASP A 209 1.09 -13.90 0.06
C ASP A 209 1.57 -12.79 0.99
N THR A 210 0.74 -11.76 1.13
CA THR A 210 0.92 -10.73 2.13
C THR A 210 0.07 -11.04 3.36
N ARG A 211 0.34 -10.38 4.49
CA ARG A 211 -0.55 -10.47 5.65
C ARG A 211 -2.01 -10.14 5.29
N THR A 212 -2.24 -9.09 4.49
CA THR A 212 -3.59 -8.67 4.05
C THR A 212 -4.25 -9.76 3.23
N SER A 213 -3.57 -10.31 2.22
CA SER A 213 -4.13 -11.36 1.38
C SER A 213 -4.49 -12.62 2.17
N LEU A 214 -3.68 -12.99 3.17
CA LEU A 214 -3.95 -14.16 4.01
C LEU A 214 -5.22 -13.99 4.84
N PHE A 215 -5.40 -12.85 5.53
CA PHE A 215 -6.62 -12.61 6.29
C PHE A 215 -7.87 -12.55 5.40
N TYR A 216 -7.81 -11.88 4.24
CA TYR A 216 -8.94 -11.86 3.31
C TYR A 216 -9.21 -13.23 2.67
N LYS A 217 -8.18 -14.04 2.37
CA LYS A 217 -8.35 -15.44 1.94
C LYS A 217 -9.09 -16.27 2.98
N ALA A 218 -8.67 -16.17 4.25
CA ALA A 218 -9.32 -16.90 5.34
C ALA A 218 -10.79 -16.46 5.46
N ALA A 219 -11.07 -15.16 5.40
CA ALA A 219 -12.44 -14.64 5.41
C ALA A 219 -13.29 -15.14 4.22
N CYS A 220 -12.73 -15.16 2.99
CA CYS A 220 -13.41 -15.72 1.82
C CYS A 220 -13.73 -17.20 2.02
N LEU A 221 -12.77 -18.00 2.48
CA LEU A 221 -12.95 -19.44 2.70
C LEU A 221 -14.03 -19.70 3.77
N GLN A 222 -14.08 -18.89 4.82
CA GLN A 222 -15.15 -18.97 5.83
C GLN A 222 -16.52 -18.68 5.24
N LYS A 223 -16.64 -17.64 4.40
CA LYS A 223 -17.89 -17.31 3.69
C LYS A 223 -18.33 -18.40 2.71
N LEU A 224 -17.39 -19.18 2.17
CA LEU A 224 -17.63 -20.33 1.29
C LEU A 224 -17.83 -21.63 2.08
N GLU A 225 -17.97 -21.58 3.40
CA GLU A 225 -18.16 -22.71 4.31
C GLU A 225 -17.00 -23.75 4.26
N GLN A 226 -15.81 -23.36 3.79
CA GLN A 226 -14.60 -24.19 3.71
C GLN A 226 -13.77 -24.05 4.99
N LYS A 227 -14.36 -24.43 6.14
CA LYS A 227 -13.83 -24.16 7.48
C LYS A 227 -12.41 -24.65 7.71
N ASP A 228 -12.08 -25.89 7.29
CA ASP A 228 -10.73 -26.45 7.52
C ASP A 228 -9.66 -25.65 6.75
N PHE A 229 -9.96 -25.23 5.52
CA PHE A 229 -9.06 -24.40 4.74
C PHE A 229 -8.96 -22.98 5.32
N ALA A 230 -10.08 -22.41 5.78
CA ALA A 230 -10.10 -21.09 6.43
C ALA A 230 -9.20 -21.08 7.67
N ASN A 231 -9.29 -22.09 8.52
CA ASN A 231 -8.46 -22.23 9.72
C ASN A 231 -6.97 -22.33 9.37
N ASN A 232 -6.61 -23.20 8.43
CA ASN A 232 -5.22 -23.36 7.99
C ASN A 232 -4.62 -22.04 7.46
N VAL A 233 -5.40 -21.28 6.68
CA VAL A 233 -4.94 -19.98 6.13
C VAL A 233 -4.86 -18.93 7.23
N LEU A 234 -5.77 -18.91 8.20
CA LEU A 234 -5.72 -18.00 9.32
C LEU A 234 -4.53 -18.28 10.25
N GLU A 235 -4.21 -19.55 10.52
CA GLU A 235 -3.01 -19.94 11.24
C GLU A 235 -1.73 -19.48 10.52
N LEU A 236 -1.70 -19.63 9.19
CA LEU A 236 -0.60 -19.10 8.38
C LEU A 236 -0.49 -17.58 8.50
N ALA A 237 -1.62 -16.84 8.47
CA ALA A 237 -1.63 -15.39 8.65
C ALA A 237 -1.03 -14.98 10.01
N TYR A 238 -1.35 -15.70 11.09
CA TYR A 238 -0.77 -15.46 12.41
C TYR A 238 0.73 -15.74 12.45
N ASN A 239 1.16 -16.86 11.89
CA ASN A 239 2.56 -17.26 11.89
C ASN A 239 3.47 -16.32 11.10
N GLU A 240 2.99 -15.87 9.93
CA GLU A 240 3.76 -15.00 9.04
C GLU A 240 3.77 -13.52 9.49
N SER A 241 2.67 -13.05 10.09
CA SER A 241 2.52 -11.62 10.43
C SER A 241 2.69 -11.31 11.92
N GLY A 242 2.48 -12.28 12.80
CA GLY A 242 2.37 -12.05 14.24
C GLY A 242 1.15 -11.21 14.65
N MET A 243 0.21 -10.97 13.73
CA MET A 243 -0.97 -10.13 13.97
C MET A 243 -2.16 -10.96 14.43
N SER A 244 -2.86 -10.49 15.49
CA SER A 244 -4.20 -10.97 15.83
C SER A 244 -5.25 -10.44 14.85
N ILE A 245 -6.45 -11.04 14.82
CA ILE A 245 -7.61 -10.53 14.06
C ILE A 245 -7.88 -9.08 14.44
N GLU A 246 -7.95 -8.77 15.73
CA GLU A 246 -8.19 -7.42 16.23
C GLU A 246 -7.17 -6.42 15.66
N LYS A 247 -5.87 -6.74 15.77
CA LYS A 247 -4.81 -5.88 15.24
C LYS A 247 -4.91 -5.73 13.71
N PHE A 248 -5.17 -6.80 12.98
CA PHE A 248 -5.37 -6.72 11.52
C PHE A 248 -6.54 -5.79 11.18
N VAL A 249 -7.71 -5.97 11.83
CA VAL A 249 -8.90 -5.18 11.53
C VAL A 249 -8.68 -3.69 11.85
N THR A 250 -7.87 -3.34 12.86
CA THR A 250 -7.53 -1.93 13.12
C THR A 250 -6.72 -1.28 12.00
N THR A 251 -6.03 -2.05 11.17
CA THR A 251 -5.33 -1.55 9.99
C THR A 251 -6.24 -1.35 8.77
N GLN A 252 -7.51 -1.77 8.86
CA GLN A 252 -8.51 -1.58 7.82
C GLN A 252 -9.30 -0.31 8.12
N PHE A 253 -9.00 0.76 7.40
CA PHE A 253 -9.54 2.11 7.64
C PHE A 253 -10.95 2.30 7.08
N PHE A 254 -11.83 1.29 7.22
CA PHE A 254 -13.23 1.39 6.78
C PHE A 254 -13.93 2.57 7.45
N GLN A 255 -14.60 3.40 6.65
CA GLN A 255 -15.44 4.49 7.13
C GLN A 255 -16.71 3.94 7.80
N ASP A 256 -17.28 2.85 7.27
CA ASP A 256 -18.46 2.18 7.82
C ASP A 256 -18.04 1.11 8.82
N GLU A 257 -18.38 1.31 10.09
CA GLU A 257 -18.17 0.34 11.17
C GLU A 257 -18.88 -1.01 10.91
N ALA A 258 -19.97 -1.02 10.13
CA ALA A 258 -20.64 -2.27 9.78
C ALA A 258 -19.76 -3.17 8.89
N MET A 259 -18.97 -2.59 7.98
CA MET A 259 -18.01 -3.32 7.15
C MET A 259 -16.90 -3.91 8.01
N LYS A 260 -16.38 -3.13 8.94
CA LYS A 260 -15.34 -3.55 9.89
C LYS A 260 -15.82 -4.68 10.77
N ASN A 261 -17.00 -4.54 11.37
CA ASN A 261 -17.63 -5.58 12.20
C ASN A 261 -17.93 -6.85 11.38
N SER A 262 -18.35 -6.72 10.13
CA SER A 262 -18.58 -7.87 9.24
C SER A 262 -17.28 -8.67 9.00
N LEU A 263 -16.17 -8.01 8.76
CA LEU A 263 -14.87 -8.67 8.58
C LEU A 263 -14.41 -9.33 9.89
N THR A 264 -14.52 -8.63 11.02
CA THR A 264 -14.19 -9.15 12.35
C THR A 264 -14.97 -10.43 12.65
N ASN A 265 -16.30 -10.37 12.57
CA ASN A 265 -17.18 -11.51 12.87
C ASN A 265 -16.90 -12.70 11.93
N THR A 266 -16.55 -12.43 10.68
CA THR A 266 -16.21 -13.48 9.72
C THR A 266 -14.93 -14.21 10.13
N LEU A 267 -13.89 -13.47 10.51
CA LEU A 267 -12.60 -14.04 10.92
C LEU A 267 -12.69 -14.75 12.27
N GLU A 268 -13.37 -14.15 13.24
CA GLU A 268 -13.58 -14.79 14.57
C GLU A 268 -14.42 -16.06 14.48
N GLY A 269 -15.39 -16.10 13.54
CA GLY A 269 -16.19 -17.31 13.28
C GLY A 269 -15.39 -18.49 12.72
N ILE A 270 -14.13 -18.32 12.33
CA ILE A 270 -13.25 -19.43 11.91
C ILE A 270 -12.79 -20.23 13.10
N THR A 271 -12.52 -19.56 14.21
CA THR A 271 -11.98 -20.16 15.45
C THR A 271 -13.05 -20.61 16.45
N ALA A 272 -14.32 -20.32 16.17
CA ALA A 272 -15.47 -20.71 16.98
C ALA A 272 -16.05 -22.06 16.53
#